data_a305a63992ab0915345f058ea9952652
#
_entry.id   a305a63992ab0915345f058ea9952652
#
_cell.length_a   1.000
_cell.length_b   1.000
_cell.length_c   1.000
_cell.angle_alpha   90.00
_cell.angle_beta   90.00
_cell.angle_gamma   90.00
#
_symmetry.space_group_name_H-M   'P 1'
#
loop_
_entity.id
_entity.type
_entity.pdbx_description
1 polymer ?
#
loop_
_entity_poly.entity_id
_entity_poly.type
_entity_poly.pdbx_seq_one_letter_code
_entity_poly.pdbx_strand_id
1 'polypeptide(L)'
;MGAVSFTSMSSSIAALTVSGYRSLRDLALPLGQLNVITGPNGCGKSNLYRSLFLLHRAADGLLARTLSEEGGMPSVLWAGARKKGPVRLQIAVSFTDGLTYHLACGLPEVNDLPSSFKLDPLIKEEKATFSERGSQSVTLLERAKSGASLRDNNGGWVHFPLALSRSESVLSQLAEPHRYPHLSALRERLRGWRFYHAFRTDEQAPLRQPQVGVFTPVLSDNGHDLAAALQTIIEAGDTEGLWRAVRQAFDGGELLITLPQDTSDGRFSVQMRLPGVLRPLHAWELSDGTLRFLCLLAALLSPRPPAVLALNEPETSLHPDLLSPLAALIVQASAQSQMWITTHSVRLSEEIQRLSGVSPITLRKTDGETRTLYHK
;
A
#
# COMPACT_ATOMS: atom_id res chain seq x y z
N MET A 1 1.96 -5.62 -37.61
CA MET A 1 1.99 -6.01 -36.19
C MET A 1 2.76 -4.92 -35.48
N GLY A 2 2.07 -3.96 -34.87
CA GLY A 2 2.70 -2.82 -34.19
C GLY A 2 3.23 -3.24 -32.83
N ALA A 3 4.50 -3.02 -32.60
CA ALA A 3 5.08 -3.09 -31.27
C ALA A 3 4.41 -2.00 -30.41
N VAL A 4 3.68 -2.41 -29.39
CA VAL A 4 3.12 -1.49 -28.39
C VAL A 4 4.28 -0.87 -27.64
N SER A 5 4.55 0.41 -27.92
CA SER A 5 5.55 1.21 -27.23
C SER A 5 5.08 1.39 -25.79
N PHE A 6 5.74 0.73 -24.84
CA PHE A 6 5.59 0.98 -23.42
C PHE A 6 6.23 2.32 -23.05
N THR A 7 5.50 3.40 -23.21
CA THR A 7 5.79 4.61 -22.46
C THR A 7 5.43 4.30 -21.00
N SER A 8 6.41 4.25 -20.12
CA SER A 8 6.28 4.03 -18.69
C SER A 8 5.64 5.25 -18.00
N MET A 9 4.41 5.58 -18.34
CA MET A 9 3.56 6.36 -17.45
C MET A 9 3.04 5.38 -16.40
N SER A 10 3.35 5.63 -15.13
CA SER A 10 2.86 4.82 -14.02
C SER A 10 1.33 4.80 -14.07
N SER A 11 0.77 3.71 -14.58
CA SER A 11 -0.68 3.57 -14.70
C SER A 11 -1.25 3.48 -13.27
N SER A 12 -2.12 4.42 -12.94
CA SER A 12 -2.79 4.50 -11.64
C SER A 12 -3.98 3.53 -11.57
N ILE A 13 -4.40 3.21 -10.35
CA ILE A 13 -5.65 2.46 -10.13
C ILE A 13 -6.81 3.39 -10.46
N ALA A 14 -7.66 2.99 -11.41
CA ALA A 14 -8.86 3.72 -11.80
C ALA A 14 -10.06 3.37 -10.92
N ALA A 15 -10.16 2.11 -10.49
CA ALA A 15 -11.23 1.64 -9.63
C ALA A 15 -10.80 0.45 -8.77
N LEU A 16 -11.37 0.38 -7.56
CA LEU A 16 -11.28 -0.74 -6.65
C LEU A 16 -12.67 -1.29 -6.38
N THR A 17 -12.84 -2.61 -6.52
CA THR A 17 -14.06 -3.31 -6.10
C THR A 17 -13.69 -4.35 -5.05
N VAL A 18 -14.42 -4.37 -3.94
CA VAL A 18 -14.24 -5.34 -2.85
C VAL A 18 -15.58 -5.92 -2.44
N SER A 19 -15.68 -7.22 -2.37
CA SER A 19 -16.86 -7.87 -1.83
C SER A 19 -16.53 -9.02 -0.89
N GLY A 20 -17.42 -9.24 0.09
CA GLY A 20 -17.30 -10.35 1.02
C GLY A 20 -16.18 -10.26 2.05
N TYR A 21 -15.56 -9.09 2.24
CA TYR A 21 -14.44 -8.87 3.18
C TYR A 21 -14.90 -8.05 4.40
N ARG A 22 -14.96 -8.67 5.56
CA ARG A 22 -15.34 -8.04 6.84
C ARG A 22 -16.61 -7.21 6.71
N SER A 23 -16.56 -5.88 6.84
CA SER A 23 -17.70 -4.99 6.66
C SER A 23 -17.95 -4.57 5.19
N LEU A 24 -17.04 -4.92 4.28
CA LEU A 24 -17.18 -4.65 2.84
C LEU A 24 -17.98 -5.76 2.18
N ARG A 25 -19.29 -5.59 2.14
CA ARG A 25 -20.19 -6.57 1.54
C ARG A 25 -20.12 -6.54 0.01
N ASP A 26 -20.25 -5.34 -0.54
CA ASP A 26 -20.17 -5.07 -1.98
C ASP A 26 -19.92 -3.58 -2.15
N LEU A 27 -18.66 -3.21 -2.44
CA LEU A 27 -18.22 -1.83 -2.53
C LEU A 27 -17.39 -1.63 -3.77
N ALA A 28 -17.74 -0.66 -4.60
CA ALA A 28 -16.99 -0.21 -5.75
C ALA A 28 -16.64 1.28 -5.56
N LEU A 29 -15.35 1.61 -5.76
CA LEU A 29 -14.82 2.95 -5.60
C LEU A 29 -14.07 3.36 -6.88
N PRO A 30 -14.49 4.41 -7.57
CA PRO A 30 -13.63 5.11 -8.51
C PRO A 30 -12.50 5.81 -7.74
N LEU A 31 -11.28 5.77 -8.27
CA LEU A 31 -10.10 6.32 -7.63
C LEU A 31 -9.44 7.38 -8.52
N GLY A 32 -8.96 8.43 -7.85
CA GLY A 32 -8.15 9.48 -8.45
C GLY A 32 -6.67 9.35 -8.07
N GLN A 33 -5.91 10.39 -8.37
CA GLN A 33 -4.49 10.47 -8.02
C GLN A 33 -4.29 10.61 -6.50
N LEU A 34 -5.16 11.35 -5.82
CA LEU A 34 -5.20 11.50 -4.36
C LEU A 34 -6.55 11.05 -3.84
N ASN A 35 -6.55 10.05 -2.94
CA ASN A 35 -7.74 9.46 -2.36
C ASN A 35 -7.67 9.59 -0.84
N VAL A 36 -8.54 10.40 -0.26
CA VAL A 36 -8.65 10.62 1.18
C VAL A 36 -9.92 9.95 1.67
N ILE A 37 -9.78 8.88 2.46
CA ILE A 37 -10.89 8.08 2.97
C ILE A 37 -11.14 8.48 4.43
N THR A 38 -12.33 9.02 4.69
CA THR A 38 -12.75 9.49 6.01
C THR A 38 -13.97 8.74 6.53
N GLY A 39 -14.30 8.93 7.78
CA GLY A 39 -15.49 8.38 8.42
C GLY A 39 -15.24 7.98 9.86
N PRO A 40 -16.31 7.71 10.64
CA PRO A 40 -16.21 7.35 12.04
C PRO A 40 -15.42 6.04 12.27
N ASN A 41 -15.00 5.81 13.52
CA ASN A 41 -14.33 4.56 13.89
C ASN A 41 -15.23 3.36 13.61
N GLY A 42 -14.63 2.28 13.11
CA GLY A 42 -15.34 1.05 12.76
C GLY A 42 -16.18 1.12 11.48
N CYS A 43 -16.17 2.21 10.69
CA CYS A 43 -16.92 2.30 9.45
C CYS A 43 -16.32 1.49 8.28
N GLY A 44 -15.09 0.97 8.40
CA GLY A 44 -14.46 0.11 7.39
C GLY A 44 -13.27 0.72 6.65
N LYS A 45 -12.75 1.89 7.05
CA LYS A 45 -11.55 2.52 6.45
C LYS A 45 -10.36 1.55 6.38
N SER A 46 -10.02 0.94 7.51
CA SER A 46 -8.91 -0.03 7.59
C SER A 46 -9.17 -1.29 6.77
N ASN A 47 -10.43 -1.70 6.59
CA ASN A 47 -10.76 -2.84 5.74
C ASN A 47 -10.49 -2.54 4.26
N LEU A 48 -10.80 -1.33 3.81
CA LEU A 48 -10.45 -0.88 2.45
C LEU A 48 -8.94 -0.80 2.23
N TYR A 49 -8.20 -0.20 3.16
CA TYR A 49 -6.74 -0.18 3.13
C TYR A 49 -6.16 -1.60 3.03
N ARG A 50 -6.65 -2.52 3.87
CA ARG A 50 -6.22 -3.91 3.90
C ARG A 50 -6.56 -4.66 2.61
N SER A 51 -7.67 -4.34 1.93
CA SER A 51 -8.01 -5.00 0.67
C SER A 51 -6.97 -4.74 -0.43
N LEU A 52 -6.44 -3.52 -0.55
CA LEU A 52 -5.31 -3.23 -1.44
C LEU A 52 -4.04 -3.93 -0.98
N PHE A 53 -3.76 -3.93 0.33
CA PHE A 53 -2.62 -4.64 0.90
C PHE A 53 -2.64 -6.14 0.60
N LEU A 54 -3.81 -6.78 0.60
CA LEU A 54 -3.95 -8.20 0.25
C LEU A 54 -3.55 -8.48 -1.20
N LEU A 55 -3.83 -7.58 -2.16
CA LEU A 55 -3.38 -7.73 -3.55
C LEU A 55 -1.85 -7.64 -3.67
N HIS A 56 -1.24 -6.68 -2.97
CA HIS A 56 0.21 -6.58 -2.88
C HIS A 56 0.82 -7.87 -2.30
N ARG A 57 0.29 -8.37 -1.19
CA ARG A 57 0.75 -9.61 -0.55
C ARG A 57 0.51 -10.85 -1.40
N ALA A 58 -0.55 -10.87 -2.20
CA ALA A 58 -0.80 -11.94 -3.16
C ALA A 58 0.28 -12.01 -4.24
N ALA A 59 0.72 -10.86 -4.77
CA ALA A 59 1.81 -10.80 -5.75
C ALA A 59 3.17 -11.23 -5.17
N ASP A 60 3.36 -11.13 -3.85
CA ASP A 60 4.55 -11.59 -3.12
C ASP A 60 4.48 -13.07 -2.67
N GLY A 61 3.35 -13.76 -2.87
CA GLY A 61 3.13 -15.13 -2.39
C GLY A 61 2.81 -15.23 -0.89
N LEU A 62 2.45 -14.11 -0.27
CA LEU A 62 2.25 -14.00 1.18
C LEU A 62 0.78 -13.86 1.59
N LEU A 63 -0.17 -14.08 0.66
CA LEU A 63 -1.60 -13.93 0.90
C LEU A 63 -2.10 -14.80 2.08
N ALA A 64 -1.76 -16.08 2.07
CA ALA A 64 -2.19 -17.01 3.12
C ALA A 64 -1.68 -16.61 4.49
N ARG A 65 -0.40 -16.22 4.58
CA ARG A 65 0.21 -15.74 5.81
C ARG A 65 -0.49 -14.47 6.33
N THR A 66 -0.73 -13.51 5.45
CA THR A 66 -1.40 -12.25 5.81
C THR A 66 -2.82 -12.50 6.32
N LEU A 67 -3.58 -13.38 5.68
CA LEU A 67 -4.92 -13.75 6.14
C LEU A 67 -4.89 -14.55 7.45
N SER A 68 -3.86 -15.39 7.67
CA SER A 68 -3.64 -16.08 8.93
C SER A 68 -3.38 -15.12 10.09
N GLU A 69 -2.56 -14.08 9.87
CA GLU A 69 -2.30 -13.00 10.84
C GLU A 69 -3.59 -12.22 11.19
N GLU A 70 -4.59 -12.23 10.32
CA GLU A 70 -5.92 -11.66 10.56
C GLU A 70 -6.92 -12.62 11.23
N GLY A 71 -6.50 -13.83 11.61
CA GLY A 71 -7.32 -14.86 12.24
C GLY A 71 -7.89 -15.90 11.27
N GLY A 72 -7.35 -16.00 10.05
CA GLY A 72 -7.75 -16.93 8.99
C GLY A 72 -9.01 -16.53 8.24
N MET A 73 -9.34 -17.30 7.20
CA MET A 73 -10.47 -17.00 6.32
C MET A 73 -11.82 -16.74 7.03
N PRO A 74 -12.23 -17.50 8.05
CA PRO A 74 -13.50 -17.24 8.73
C PRO A 74 -13.60 -15.84 9.36
N SER A 75 -12.47 -15.31 9.86
CA SER A 75 -12.39 -14.00 10.53
C SER A 75 -12.43 -12.83 9.56
N VAL A 76 -12.08 -13.05 8.30
CA VAL A 76 -12.01 -12.01 7.27
C VAL A 76 -13.22 -12.00 6.35
N LEU A 77 -14.00 -13.07 6.29
CA LEU A 77 -15.21 -13.12 5.47
C LEU A 77 -16.34 -12.27 6.07
N TRP A 78 -17.22 -11.77 5.19
CA TRP A 78 -18.44 -11.07 5.60
C TRP A 78 -19.26 -11.90 6.57
N ALA A 79 -19.48 -11.37 7.78
CA ALA A 79 -20.20 -12.03 8.87
C ALA A 79 -21.68 -11.66 8.99
N GLY A 80 -22.17 -10.71 8.17
CA GLY A 80 -23.58 -10.29 8.19
C GLY A 80 -24.52 -11.25 7.48
N ALA A 81 -25.78 -10.83 7.30
CA ALA A 81 -26.80 -11.62 6.64
C ALA A 81 -26.34 -12.09 5.24
N ARG A 82 -26.44 -13.40 5.00
CA ARG A 82 -25.96 -14.06 3.79
C ARG A 82 -27.11 -14.27 2.81
N LYS A 83 -26.85 -14.00 1.53
CA LYS A 83 -27.63 -14.58 0.43
C LYS A 83 -27.24 -16.06 0.30
N LYS A 84 -28.09 -16.87 -0.38
CA LYS A 84 -27.77 -18.30 -0.64
C LYS A 84 -26.41 -18.43 -1.34
N GLY A 85 -25.58 -19.34 -0.88
CA GLY A 85 -24.26 -19.67 -1.48
C GLY A 85 -23.06 -19.38 -0.58
N PRO A 86 -21.87 -19.85 -0.97
CA PRO A 86 -20.64 -19.63 -0.21
C PRO A 86 -20.21 -18.15 -0.26
N VAL A 87 -19.80 -17.60 0.89
CA VAL A 87 -19.19 -16.28 0.94
C VAL A 87 -17.75 -16.40 0.45
N ARG A 88 -17.38 -15.53 -0.48
CA ARG A 88 -16.01 -15.39 -0.98
C ARG A 88 -15.54 -13.97 -0.76
N LEU A 89 -14.31 -13.82 -0.35
CA LEU A 89 -13.58 -12.57 -0.47
C LEU A 89 -13.24 -12.37 -1.94
N GLN A 90 -13.65 -11.24 -2.51
CA GLN A 90 -13.30 -10.87 -3.88
C GLN A 90 -12.74 -9.46 -3.89
N ILE A 91 -11.64 -9.27 -4.59
CA ILE A 91 -10.99 -7.96 -4.78
C ILE A 91 -10.66 -7.82 -6.25
N ALA A 92 -11.07 -6.71 -6.85
CA ALA A 92 -10.67 -6.37 -8.21
C ALA A 92 -10.14 -4.94 -8.27
N VAL A 93 -9.10 -4.75 -9.07
CA VAL A 93 -8.54 -3.43 -9.41
C VAL A 93 -8.51 -3.26 -10.91
N SER A 94 -8.95 -2.10 -11.37
CA SER A 94 -8.80 -1.67 -12.76
C SER A 94 -7.81 -0.53 -12.82
N PHE A 95 -6.95 -0.54 -13.83
CA PHE A 95 -5.93 0.48 -14.04
C PHE A 95 -6.28 1.39 -15.21
N THR A 96 -5.71 2.59 -15.23
CA THR A 96 -5.98 3.59 -16.27
C THR A 96 -5.48 3.19 -17.67
N ASP A 97 -4.57 2.21 -17.76
CA ASP A 97 -4.09 1.63 -19.01
C ASP A 97 -4.97 0.50 -19.56
N GLY A 98 -6.09 0.18 -18.89
CA GLY A 98 -7.03 -0.85 -19.33
C GLY A 98 -6.77 -2.25 -18.76
N LEU A 99 -5.71 -2.42 -17.95
CA LEU A 99 -5.46 -3.67 -17.25
C LEU A 99 -6.44 -3.80 -16.06
N THR A 100 -6.99 -5.00 -15.87
CA THR A 100 -7.84 -5.32 -14.72
C THR A 100 -7.38 -6.63 -14.11
N TYR A 101 -7.32 -6.68 -12.78
CA TYR A 101 -6.99 -7.88 -12.03
C TYR A 101 -8.05 -8.18 -10.98
N HIS A 102 -8.50 -9.43 -10.96
CA HIS A 102 -9.50 -9.96 -10.03
C HIS A 102 -8.96 -11.18 -9.29
N LEU A 103 -9.14 -11.20 -7.98
CA LEU A 103 -8.76 -12.30 -7.09
C LEU A 103 -9.95 -12.66 -6.19
N ALA A 104 -10.34 -13.94 -6.18
CA ALA A 104 -11.38 -14.45 -5.30
C ALA A 104 -10.86 -15.60 -4.44
N CYS A 105 -11.03 -15.48 -3.12
CA CYS A 105 -10.61 -16.46 -2.14
C CYS A 105 -11.81 -16.94 -1.30
N GLY A 106 -11.73 -18.17 -0.81
CA GLY A 106 -12.77 -18.75 0.05
C GLY A 106 -12.21 -19.91 0.88
N LEU A 107 -13.08 -20.49 1.70
CA LEU A 107 -12.74 -21.68 2.47
C LEU A 107 -12.66 -22.94 1.56
N PRO A 108 -11.91 -23.97 2.00
CA PRO A 108 -11.99 -25.30 1.39
C PRO A 108 -13.43 -25.80 1.29
N GLU A 109 -13.74 -26.55 0.23
CA GLU A 109 -15.02 -27.22 0.07
C GLU A 109 -15.00 -28.60 0.74
N VAL A 110 -16.17 -29.15 1.05
CA VAL A 110 -16.30 -30.45 1.76
C VAL A 110 -15.58 -31.58 1.02
N ASN A 111 -15.50 -31.52 -0.30
CA ASN A 111 -14.85 -32.51 -1.17
C ASN A 111 -13.37 -32.22 -1.48
N ASP A 112 -12.80 -31.20 -0.86
CA ASP A 112 -11.35 -30.96 -0.98
C ASP A 112 -10.56 -32.02 -0.21
N LEU A 113 -9.29 -32.23 -0.64
CA LEU A 113 -8.41 -33.21 0.02
C LEU A 113 -8.32 -32.95 1.52
N PRO A 114 -8.31 -34.01 2.36
CA PRO A 114 -8.15 -33.88 3.80
C PRO A 114 -6.90 -33.04 4.14
N SER A 115 -7.06 -32.00 4.91
CA SER A 115 -5.97 -31.13 5.36
C SER A 115 -6.24 -30.67 6.79
N SER A 116 -5.17 -30.56 7.58
CA SER A 116 -5.22 -29.92 8.90
C SER A 116 -5.37 -28.39 8.80
N PHE A 117 -5.06 -27.81 7.63
CA PHE A 117 -5.09 -26.36 7.39
C PHE A 117 -6.45 -25.90 6.83
N LYS A 118 -7.50 -26.15 7.59
CA LYS A 118 -8.90 -25.86 7.18
C LYS A 118 -9.25 -24.37 7.15
N LEU A 119 -8.40 -23.52 7.74
CA LEU A 119 -8.61 -22.08 7.81
C LEU A 119 -7.81 -21.31 6.75
N ASP A 120 -6.97 -22.01 5.98
CA ASP A 120 -6.20 -21.41 4.91
C ASP A 120 -7.10 -20.93 3.78
N PRO A 121 -6.76 -19.79 3.16
CA PRO A 121 -7.46 -19.33 1.97
C PRO A 121 -7.21 -20.27 0.80
N LEU A 122 -8.27 -20.60 0.09
CA LEU A 122 -8.14 -21.18 -1.25
C LEU A 122 -8.49 -20.13 -2.29
N ILE A 123 -7.60 -19.93 -3.26
CA ILE A 123 -7.91 -19.11 -4.44
C ILE A 123 -8.94 -19.89 -5.27
N LYS A 124 -10.14 -19.33 -5.36
CA LYS A 124 -11.27 -19.92 -6.11
C LYS A 124 -11.28 -19.45 -7.55
N GLU A 125 -10.82 -18.22 -7.77
CA GLU A 125 -10.77 -17.58 -9.08
C GLU A 125 -9.65 -16.53 -9.08
N GLU A 126 -8.89 -16.47 -10.17
CA GLU A 126 -7.92 -15.43 -10.42
C GLU A 126 -7.94 -15.09 -11.89
N LYS A 127 -8.10 -13.81 -12.23
CA LYS A 127 -8.27 -13.38 -13.61
C LYS A 127 -7.55 -12.06 -13.85
N ALA A 128 -6.86 -11.96 -14.98
CA ALA A 128 -6.34 -10.70 -15.48
C ALA A 128 -6.86 -10.48 -16.90
N THR A 129 -7.31 -9.27 -17.18
CA THR A 129 -7.79 -8.87 -18.50
C THR A 129 -7.16 -7.56 -18.90
N PHE A 130 -7.02 -7.36 -20.21
CA PHE A 130 -6.55 -6.12 -20.79
C PHE A 130 -7.55 -5.64 -21.85
N SER A 131 -7.86 -4.34 -21.83
CA SER A 131 -8.76 -3.72 -22.79
C SER A 131 -8.16 -2.41 -23.26
N GLU A 132 -7.81 -2.31 -24.52
CA GLU A 132 -7.53 -1.02 -25.16
C GLU A 132 -8.84 -0.25 -25.37
N ARG A 133 -8.76 1.10 -25.32
CA ARG A 133 -9.94 1.94 -25.56
C ARG A 133 -10.60 1.60 -26.89
N GLY A 134 -11.88 1.16 -26.82
CA GLY A 134 -12.68 0.80 -28.00
C GLY A 134 -12.49 -0.61 -28.53
N SER A 135 -11.63 -1.43 -27.90
CA SER A 135 -11.40 -2.82 -28.29
C SER A 135 -12.09 -3.82 -27.34
N GLN A 136 -12.30 -5.05 -27.83
CA GLN A 136 -12.78 -6.11 -26.95
C GLN A 136 -11.74 -6.46 -25.87
N SER A 137 -12.20 -6.73 -24.66
CA SER A 137 -11.35 -7.16 -23.56
C SER A 137 -10.69 -8.50 -23.85
N VAL A 138 -9.38 -8.56 -23.69
CA VAL A 138 -8.57 -9.77 -23.87
C VAL A 138 -8.24 -10.37 -22.51
N THR A 139 -8.55 -11.65 -22.30
CA THR A 139 -8.15 -12.36 -21.08
C THR A 139 -6.68 -12.79 -21.19
N LEU A 140 -5.88 -12.43 -20.20
CA LEU A 140 -4.45 -12.70 -20.10
C LEU A 140 -4.14 -13.86 -19.14
N LEU A 141 -4.93 -13.99 -18.09
CA LEU A 141 -4.86 -15.01 -17.06
C LEU A 141 -6.27 -15.45 -16.70
N GLU A 142 -6.49 -16.74 -16.63
CA GLU A 142 -7.68 -17.33 -16.06
C GLU A 142 -7.28 -18.54 -15.23
N ARG A 143 -7.65 -18.52 -13.94
CA ARG A 143 -7.49 -19.62 -13.01
C ARG A 143 -8.81 -19.97 -12.39
N ALA A 144 -9.14 -21.25 -12.42
CA ALA A 144 -10.25 -21.82 -11.69
C ALA A 144 -9.78 -23.10 -11.00
N LYS A 145 -10.14 -23.27 -9.71
CA LYS A 145 -9.72 -24.41 -8.88
C LYS A 145 -8.19 -24.59 -8.86
N SER A 146 -7.65 -25.68 -9.43
CA SER A 146 -6.23 -26.02 -9.37
C SER A 146 -5.46 -25.74 -10.66
N GLY A 147 -6.13 -25.33 -11.71
CA GLY A 147 -5.51 -25.06 -13.01
C GLY A 147 -5.52 -23.58 -13.37
N ALA A 148 -4.49 -23.14 -14.07
CA ALA A 148 -4.43 -21.82 -14.65
C ALA A 148 -4.02 -21.88 -16.12
N SER A 149 -4.56 -20.98 -16.91
CA SER A 149 -4.19 -20.76 -18.30
C SER A 149 -3.75 -19.32 -18.48
N LEU A 150 -2.63 -19.13 -19.15
CA LEU A 150 -2.01 -17.84 -19.40
C LEU A 150 -1.96 -17.59 -20.89
N ARG A 151 -2.15 -16.33 -21.29
CA ARG A 151 -1.97 -15.93 -22.67
C ARG A 151 -0.54 -15.44 -22.87
N ASP A 152 0.18 -16.05 -23.79
CA ASP A 152 1.56 -15.66 -24.11
C ASP A 152 1.63 -14.42 -25.01
N ASN A 153 2.84 -13.94 -25.29
CA ASN A 153 3.11 -12.76 -26.13
C ASN A 153 2.72 -12.97 -27.61
N ASN A 154 2.51 -14.23 -28.06
CA ASN A 154 2.05 -14.58 -29.40
C ASN A 154 0.51 -14.69 -29.46
N GLY A 155 -0.18 -14.51 -28.34
CA GLY A 155 -1.63 -14.62 -28.23
C GLY A 155 -2.15 -16.04 -28.04
N GLY A 156 -1.27 -17.03 -27.89
CA GLY A 156 -1.60 -18.43 -27.61
C GLY A 156 -1.95 -18.65 -26.14
N TRP A 157 -2.84 -19.62 -25.87
CA TRP A 157 -3.10 -20.08 -24.52
C TRP A 157 -2.12 -21.17 -24.11
N VAL A 158 -1.54 -21.00 -22.94
CA VAL A 158 -0.61 -21.96 -22.34
C VAL A 158 -1.15 -22.36 -20.99
N HIS A 159 -1.34 -23.68 -20.78
CA HIS A 159 -1.65 -24.17 -19.45
C HIS A 159 -0.43 -24.04 -18.56
N PHE A 160 -0.61 -23.46 -17.35
CA PHE A 160 0.50 -23.20 -16.43
C PHE A 160 1.10 -24.56 -15.97
N PRO A 161 2.37 -24.82 -16.27
CA PRO A 161 2.93 -26.19 -16.18
C PRO A 161 3.26 -26.63 -14.75
N LEU A 162 3.32 -25.69 -13.80
CA LEU A 162 3.66 -25.98 -12.41
C LEU A 162 2.42 -26.35 -11.61
N ALA A 163 2.59 -27.23 -10.62
CA ALA A 163 1.57 -27.47 -9.62
C ALA A 163 1.39 -26.21 -8.79
N LEU A 164 0.31 -25.48 -9.07
CA LEU A 164 -0.02 -24.24 -8.34
C LEU A 164 -0.41 -24.57 -6.90
N SER A 165 0.20 -23.87 -5.95
CA SER A 165 -0.31 -23.80 -4.59
C SER A 165 -1.75 -23.30 -4.60
N ARG A 166 -2.63 -23.95 -3.86
CA ARG A 166 -4.05 -23.55 -3.80
C ARG A 166 -4.26 -22.20 -3.13
N SER A 167 -3.32 -21.78 -2.29
CA SER A 167 -3.35 -20.55 -1.49
C SER A 167 -2.50 -19.41 -2.04
N GLU A 168 -1.75 -19.64 -3.13
CA GLU A 168 -0.87 -18.65 -3.73
C GLU A 168 -1.36 -18.17 -5.10
N SER A 169 -1.18 -16.88 -5.39
CA SER A 169 -1.47 -16.28 -6.70
C SER A 169 -0.54 -16.84 -7.78
N VAL A 170 -1.05 -16.98 -8.99
CA VAL A 170 -0.23 -17.27 -10.18
C VAL A 170 0.86 -16.20 -10.35
N LEU A 171 0.54 -14.94 -10.04
CA LEU A 171 1.48 -13.83 -10.17
C LEU A 171 2.74 -14.04 -9.32
N SER A 172 2.62 -14.62 -8.12
CA SER A 172 3.78 -14.86 -7.23
C SER A 172 4.78 -15.87 -7.83
N GLN A 173 4.31 -16.79 -8.64
CA GLN A 173 5.10 -17.87 -9.23
C GLN A 173 5.55 -17.60 -10.67
N LEU A 174 5.07 -16.49 -11.26
CA LEU A 174 5.36 -16.14 -12.64
C LEU A 174 6.80 -15.63 -12.80
N ALA A 175 7.63 -16.32 -13.57
CA ALA A 175 9.05 -16.04 -13.75
C ALA A 175 9.49 -15.75 -15.20
N GLU A 176 8.57 -15.67 -16.16
CA GLU A 176 8.87 -15.57 -17.59
C GLU A 176 8.42 -14.22 -18.19
N PRO A 177 9.14 -13.09 -17.91
CA PRO A 177 8.69 -11.76 -18.34
C PRO A 177 8.65 -11.59 -19.87
N HIS A 178 9.50 -12.28 -20.60
CA HIS A 178 9.50 -12.23 -22.07
C HIS A 178 8.30 -12.95 -22.70
N ARG A 179 7.79 -13.95 -22.01
CA ARG A 179 6.65 -14.73 -22.48
C ARG A 179 5.31 -14.14 -22.07
N TYR A 180 5.26 -13.58 -20.84
CA TYR A 180 4.04 -12.99 -20.24
C TYR A 180 4.29 -11.56 -19.79
N PRO A 181 4.59 -10.62 -20.71
CA PRO A 181 5.01 -9.26 -20.35
C PRO A 181 3.95 -8.50 -19.56
N HIS A 182 2.68 -8.58 -19.94
CA HIS A 182 1.60 -7.89 -19.23
C HIS A 182 1.39 -8.40 -17.79
N LEU A 183 1.44 -9.73 -17.59
CA LEU A 183 1.29 -10.33 -16.26
C LEU A 183 2.51 -10.05 -15.38
N SER A 184 3.70 -10.05 -15.95
CA SER A 184 4.92 -9.67 -15.25
C SER A 184 4.90 -8.19 -14.85
N ALA A 185 4.45 -7.31 -15.72
CA ALA A 185 4.26 -5.89 -15.42
C ALA A 185 3.21 -5.70 -14.31
N LEU A 186 2.09 -6.44 -14.35
CA LEU A 186 1.09 -6.42 -13.28
C LEU A 186 1.68 -6.87 -11.93
N ARG A 187 2.44 -7.96 -11.92
CA ARG A 187 3.12 -8.43 -10.70
C ARG A 187 4.03 -7.36 -10.11
N GLU A 188 4.95 -6.82 -10.92
CA GLU A 188 5.89 -5.79 -10.46
C GLU A 188 5.16 -4.52 -10.00
N ARG A 189 4.07 -4.15 -10.65
CA ARG A 189 3.21 -3.03 -10.24
C ARG A 189 2.63 -3.25 -8.85
N LEU A 190 2.01 -4.41 -8.59
CA LEU A 190 1.43 -4.74 -7.29
C LEU A 190 2.50 -4.84 -6.20
N ARG A 191 3.67 -5.41 -6.50
CA ARG A 191 4.82 -5.50 -5.58
C ARG A 191 5.47 -4.15 -5.29
N GLY A 192 5.41 -3.24 -6.24
CA GLY A 192 5.93 -1.89 -6.11
C GLY A 192 5.09 -0.95 -5.23
N TRP A 193 3.86 -1.35 -4.82
CA TRP A 193 3.05 -0.55 -3.90
C TRP A 193 3.69 -0.47 -2.53
N ARG A 194 3.46 0.64 -1.81
CA ARG A 194 3.97 0.83 -0.45
C ARG A 194 2.84 1.14 0.51
N PHE A 195 2.92 0.48 1.67
CA PHE A 195 1.89 0.53 2.70
C PHE A 195 2.52 0.86 4.05
N TYR A 196 2.19 2.03 4.58
CA TYR A 196 2.63 2.45 5.89
C TYR A 196 1.45 2.45 6.85
N HIS A 197 1.37 1.40 7.66
CA HIS A 197 0.29 1.23 8.64
C HIS A 197 0.68 1.78 10.01
N ALA A 198 1.85 1.45 10.48
CA ALA A 198 2.39 1.91 11.75
C ALA A 198 3.91 1.85 11.71
N PHE A 199 4.56 2.97 12.01
CA PHE A 199 6.00 2.97 12.27
C PHE A 199 6.24 2.55 13.71
N ARG A 200 7.24 1.73 13.91
CA ARG A 200 7.65 1.33 15.25
C ARG A 200 8.53 2.42 15.85
N THR A 201 7.98 3.18 16.80
CA THR A 201 8.68 4.31 17.46
C THR A 201 8.83 4.15 18.96
N ASP A 202 8.47 2.97 19.52
CA ASP A 202 8.67 2.66 20.94
C ASP A 202 10.14 2.75 21.38
N GLU A 203 10.40 2.73 22.68
CA GLU A 203 11.75 2.87 23.24
C GLU A 203 12.77 1.84 22.70
N GLN A 204 12.29 0.66 22.31
CA GLN A 204 13.12 -0.42 21.76
C GLN A 204 13.13 -0.41 20.22
N ALA A 205 12.52 0.58 19.58
CA ALA A 205 12.45 0.65 18.13
C ALA A 205 13.84 0.76 17.51
N PRO A 206 14.15 -0.02 16.47
CA PRO A 206 15.46 0.01 15.81
C PRO A 206 15.85 1.40 15.30
N LEU A 207 14.89 2.20 14.81
CA LEU A 207 15.17 3.55 14.30
C LEU A 207 15.71 4.54 15.36
N ARG A 208 15.56 4.22 16.66
CA ARG A 208 16.14 5.01 17.76
C ARG A 208 17.62 4.75 17.99
N GLN A 209 18.14 3.66 17.44
CA GLN A 209 19.53 3.23 17.64
C GLN A 209 20.37 3.50 16.38
N PRO A 210 21.69 3.73 16.53
CA PRO A 210 22.59 3.75 15.39
C PRO A 210 22.55 2.43 14.60
N GLN A 211 22.45 2.50 13.28
CA GLN A 211 22.27 1.33 12.42
C GLN A 211 23.27 1.32 11.27
N VAL A 212 23.65 0.11 10.85
CA VAL A 212 24.30 -0.09 9.56
C VAL A 212 23.27 0.23 8.48
N GLY A 213 23.55 1.20 7.62
CA GLY A 213 22.67 1.62 6.54
C GLY A 213 23.23 1.27 5.17
N VAL A 214 22.33 1.10 4.23
CA VAL A 214 22.62 1.00 2.80
C VAL A 214 21.87 2.11 2.07
N PHE A 215 22.22 2.39 0.83
CA PHE A 215 21.46 3.32 0.00
C PHE A 215 19.98 2.88 -0.08
N THR A 216 19.09 3.68 0.50
CA THR A 216 17.68 3.34 0.78
C THR A 216 16.76 4.33 0.08
N PRO A 217 16.47 4.14 -1.22
CA PRO A 217 15.62 5.06 -1.98
C PRO A 217 14.14 4.99 -1.60
N VAL A 218 13.72 3.94 -0.89
CA VAL A 218 12.35 3.73 -0.40
C VAL A 218 12.42 3.26 1.04
N LEU A 219 11.79 3.99 1.97
CA LEU A 219 11.73 3.62 3.38
C LEU A 219 11.05 2.25 3.57
N SER A 220 11.56 1.44 4.48
CA SER A 220 10.92 0.17 4.89
C SER A 220 9.55 0.39 5.56
N ASP A 221 8.67 -0.60 5.50
CA ASP A 221 7.29 -0.50 6.00
C ASP A 221 7.20 -0.15 7.50
N ASN A 222 8.19 -0.57 8.29
CA ASN A 222 8.27 -0.30 9.74
C ASN A 222 9.19 0.89 10.10
N GLY A 223 9.86 1.51 9.13
CA GLY A 223 10.71 2.69 9.32
C GLY A 223 12.06 2.41 9.98
N HIS A 224 12.50 1.15 10.12
CA HIS A 224 13.73 0.82 10.82
C HIS A 224 14.99 1.43 10.20
N ASP A 225 15.00 1.69 8.92
CA ASP A 225 16.11 2.23 8.11
C ASP A 225 16.01 3.76 7.90
N LEU A 226 15.33 4.47 8.81
CA LEU A 226 15.05 5.90 8.72
C LEU A 226 16.30 6.75 8.45
N ALA A 227 17.40 6.51 9.18
CA ALA A 227 18.62 7.31 9.02
C ALA A 227 19.21 7.18 7.60
N ALA A 228 19.26 5.96 7.07
CA ALA A 228 19.74 5.68 5.73
C ALA A 228 18.82 6.25 4.65
N ALA A 229 17.49 6.16 4.85
CA ALA A 229 16.49 6.74 3.93
C ALA A 229 16.61 8.27 3.88
N LEU A 230 16.73 8.95 5.02
CA LEU A 230 16.91 10.40 5.08
C LEU A 230 18.23 10.82 4.43
N GLN A 231 19.33 10.10 4.69
CA GLN A 231 20.61 10.36 4.02
C GLN A 231 20.51 10.14 2.51
N THR A 232 19.77 9.13 2.06
CA THR A 232 19.56 8.89 0.63
C THR A 232 18.77 10.04 -0.02
N ILE A 233 17.81 10.64 0.68
CA ILE A 233 17.10 11.83 0.19
C ILE A 233 18.08 13.02 0.07
N ILE A 234 18.99 13.20 1.03
CA ILE A 234 20.00 14.25 1.00
C ILE A 234 20.94 14.09 -0.20
N GLU A 235 21.34 12.87 -0.53
CA GLU A 235 22.30 12.59 -1.60
C GLU A 235 21.68 12.52 -3.01
N ALA A 236 20.43 12.05 -3.13
CA ALA A 236 19.84 11.72 -4.42
C ALA A 236 18.37 12.17 -4.60
N GLY A 237 17.79 12.85 -3.62
CA GLY A 237 16.40 13.29 -3.63
C GLY A 237 16.22 14.81 -3.58
N ASP A 238 15.02 15.24 -3.14
CA ASP A 238 14.67 16.65 -2.91
C ASP A 238 15.18 17.12 -1.54
N THR A 239 16.48 17.43 -1.48
CA THR A 239 17.17 17.90 -0.27
C THR A 239 16.59 19.21 0.26
N GLU A 240 16.25 20.16 -0.63
CA GLU A 240 15.66 21.44 -0.22
C GLU A 240 14.25 21.27 0.32
N GLY A 241 13.44 20.40 -0.31
CA GLY A 241 12.13 20.00 0.19
C GLY A 241 12.20 19.37 1.57
N LEU A 242 13.19 18.50 1.80
CA LEU A 242 13.43 17.89 3.10
C LEU A 242 13.71 18.96 4.17
N TRP A 243 14.67 19.87 3.93
CA TRP A 243 15.01 20.92 4.89
C TRP A 243 13.87 21.90 5.14
N ARG A 244 13.12 22.24 4.10
CA ARG A 244 11.93 23.09 4.21
C ARG A 244 10.89 22.45 5.10
N ALA A 245 10.56 21.18 4.87
CA ALA A 245 9.57 20.45 5.64
C ALA A 245 9.97 20.29 7.11
N VAL A 246 11.24 20.01 7.39
CA VAL A 246 11.75 19.92 8.77
C VAL A 246 11.63 21.28 9.48
N ARG A 247 12.08 22.38 8.84
CA ARG A 247 11.99 23.73 9.43
C ARG A 247 10.55 24.16 9.69
N GLN A 248 9.60 23.81 8.80
CA GLN A 248 8.18 24.12 8.98
C GLN A 248 7.55 23.30 10.11
N ALA A 249 7.93 22.02 10.23
CA ALA A 249 7.35 21.13 11.23
C ALA A 249 7.88 21.39 12.65
N PHE A 250 9.10 21.91 12.79
CA PHE A 250 9.82 22.03 14.06
C PHE A 250 10.34 23.45 14.34
N ASP A 251 9.58 24.48 13.93
CA ASP A 251 9.85 25.89 14.20
C ASP A 251 11.28 26.35 13.92
N GLY A 252 11.84 25.91 12.80
CA GLY A 252 13.24 26.20 12.43
C GLY A 252 14.23 25.15 12.90
N GLY A 253 13.77 23.99 13.38
CA GLY A 253 14.61 22.85 13.73
C GLY A 253 15.46 22.36 12.55
N GLU A 254 16.59 21.73 12.86
CA GLU A 254 17.52 21.14 11.90
C GLU A 254 17.62 19.62 12.09
N LEU A 255 17.51 18.90 10.99
CA LEU A 255 17.79 17.46 10.94
C LEU A 255 19.28 17.24 10.70
N LEU A 256 19.89 16.35 11.43
CA LEU A 256 21.28 15.96 11.28
C LEU A 256 21.37 14.44 11.16
N ILE A 257 22.18 13.95 10.23
CA ILE A 257 22.47 12.52 10.11
C ILE A 257 23.95 12.33 10.46
N THR A 258 24.21 11.56 11.51
CA THR A 258 25.59 11.12 11.82
C THR A 258 25.97 10.05 10.81
N LEU A 259 27.07 10.26 10.10
CA LEU A 259 27.53 9.35 9.04
C LEU A 259 28.49 8.28 9.59
N PRO A 260 28.68 7.16 8.90
CA PRO A 260 29.57 6.07 9.31
C PRO A 260 31.03 6.51 9.54
N GLN A 261 31.52 7.46 8.74
CA GLN A 261 32.86 7.99 8.89
C GLN A 261 33.06 8.85 10.14
N ASP A 262 32.00 9.38 10.72
CA ASP A 262 32.03 10.26 11.90
C ASP A 262 31.90 9.46 13.21
N THR A 263 31.74 8.15 13.12
CA THR A 263 31.54 7.24 14.24
C THR A 263 32.57 6.11 14.21
N SER A 264 33.00 5.66 15.38
CA SER A 264 33.95 4.54 15.50
C SER A 264 33.32 3.18 15.11
N ASP A 265 31.99 3.09 15.08
CA ASP A 265 31.24 1.86 14.78
C ASP A 265 30.68 1.83 13.34
N GLY A 266 30.90 2.87 12.53
CA GLY A 266 30.48 2.92 11.13
C GLY A 266 28.96 2.92 10.93
N ARG A 267 28.19 3.56 11.82
CA ARG A 267 26.74 3.52 11.82
C ARG A 267 26.10 4.88 11.54
N PHE A 268 24.93 4.85 10.89
CA PHE A 268 24.07 6.01 10.73
C PHE A 268 23.21 6.23 11.96
N SER A 269 22.97 7.49 12.35
CA SER A 269 21.97 7.83 13.35
C SER A 269 21.30 9.18 13.04
N VAL A 270 20.03 9.29 13.45
CA VAL A 270 19.26 10.53 13.32
C VAL A 270 19.48 11.40 14.55
N GLN A 271 19.68 12.69 14.33
CA GLN A 271 19.68 13.72 15.37
C GLN A 271 18.84 14.92 14.93
N MET A 272 18.34 15.67 15.89
CA MET A 272 17.60 16.91 15.67
C MET A 272 18.17 18.02 16.55
N ARG A 273 18.48 19.17 15.96
CA ARG A 273 18.71 20.41 16.71
C ARG A 273 17.39 21.18 16.75
N LEU A 274 16.85 21.35 17.94
CA LEU A 274 15.58 22.05 18.16
C LEU A 274 15.84 23.44 18.74
N PRO A 275 15.00 24.44 18.45
CA PRO A 275 15.10 25.78 19.04
C PRO A 275 15.15 25.75 20.56
N GLY A 276 16.04 26.52 21.15
CA GLY A 276 16.20 26.57 22.61
C GLY A 276 16.99 25.42 23.24
N VAL A 277 17.48 24.44 22.45
CA VAL A 277 18.31 23.34 22.93
C VAL A 277 19.74 23.54 22.48
N LEU A 278 20.69 23.46 23.42
CA LEU A 278 22.11 23.80 23.17
C LEU A 278 22.88 22.75 22.35
N ARG A 279 22.42 21.50 22.34
CA ARG A 279 23.03 20.41 21.58
C ARG A 279 22.01 19.68 20.73
N PRO A 280 22.42 18.96 19.68
CA PRO A 280 21.52 18.04 19.00
C PRO A 280 21.00 16.96 19.95
N LEU A 281 19.74 16.59 19.79
CA LEU A 281 19.09 15.46 20.46
C LEU A 281 19.19 14.22 19.54
N HIS A 282 19.61 13.11 20.09
CA HIS A 282 19.67 11.84 19.39
C HIS A 282 18.26 11.22 19.23
N ALA A 283 18.11 10.29 18.29
CA ALA A 283 16.84 9.63 18.01
C ALA A 283 16.19 9.02 19.26
N TRP A 284 16.96 8.49 20.20
CA TRP A 284 16.43 7.94 21.46
C TRP A 284 15.90 8.99 22.44
N GLU A 285 16.24 10.28 22.26
CA GLU A 285 15.75 11.40 23.06
C GLU A 285 14.51 12.08 22.43
N LEU A 286 14.22 11.75 21.16
CA LEU A 286 13.10 12.34 20.41
C LEU A 286 11.77 11.69 20.80
N SER A 287 10.68 12.47 20.75
CA SER A 287 9.34 11.96 20.97
C SER A 287 8.90 10.98 19.85
N ASP A 288 7.95 10.10 20.15
CA ASP A 288 7.34 9.20 19.15
C ASP A 288 6.73 9.97 17.99
N GLY A 289 6.06 11.09 18.27
CA GLY A 289 5.46 11.95 17.24
C GLY A 289 6.52 12.56 16.32
N THR A 290 7.65 13.00 16.85
CA THR A 290 8.78 13.52 16.05
C THR A 290 9.33 12.44 15.12
N LEU A 291 9.63 11.26 15.66
CA LEU A 291 10.17 10.14 14.88
C LEU A 291 9.17 9.66 13.82
N ARG A 292 7.88 9.59 14.17
CA ARG A 292 6.82 9.22 13.22
C ARG A 292 6.71 10.24 12.10
N PHE A 293 6.78 11.53 12.39
CA PHE A 293 6.77 12.57 11.37
C PHE A 293 7.98 12.45 10.43
N LEU A 294 9.18 12.18 10.96
CA LEU A 294 10.38 11.96 10.15
C LEU A 294 10.25 10.70 9.26
N CYS A 295 9.62 9.63 9.73
CA CYS A 295 9.31 8.47 8.90
C CYS A 295 8.33 8.82 7.77
N LEU A 296 7.25 9.56 8.07
CA LEU A 296 6.30 10.03 7.05
C LEU A 296 6.99 10.94 6.03
N LEU A 297 7.86 11.84 6.49
CA LEU A 297 8.66 12.70 5.64
C LEU A 297 9.54 11.88 4.68
N ALA A 298 10.28 10.88 5.20
CA ALA A 298 11.11 10.01 4.39
C ALA A 298 10.31 9.17 3.38
N ALA A 299 9.12 8.72 3.76
CA ALA A 299 8.23 7.97 2.87
C ALA A 299 7.67 8.86 1.74
N LEU A 300 7.29 10.10 2.05
CA LEU A 300 6.66 11.05 1.12
C LEU A 300 7.67 11.74 0.19
N LEU A 301 8.91 11.91 0.62
CA LEU A 301 10.01 12.49 -0.18
C LEU A 301 10.95 11.42 -0.78
N SER A 302 10.48 10.19 -0.89
CA SER A 302 11.24 9.07 -1.46
C SER A 302 11.85 9.43 -2.82
N PRO A 303 13.18 9.27 -3.02
CA PRO A 303 13.83 9.48 -4.33
C PRO A 303 13.33 8.52 -5.41
N ARG A 304 12.71 7.42 -5.03
CA ARG A 304 12.03 6.47 -5.92
C ARG A 304 10.57 6.36 -5.51
N PRO A 305 9.70 7.31 -5.94
CA PRO A 305 8.30 7.30 -5.56
C PRO A 305 7.62 6.00 -6.01
N PRO A 306 6.89 5.29 -5.12
CA PRO A 306 6.12 4.11 -5.51
C PRO A 306 4.93 4.51 -6.38
N ALA A 307 4.45 3.61 -7.24
CA ALA A 307 3.25 3.89 -8.05
C ALA A 307 2.01 4.16 -7.17
N VAL A 308 1.87 3.44 -6.07
CA VAL A 308 0.84 3.65 -5.04
C VAL A 308 1.51 3.74 -3.68
N LEU A 309 1.17 4.80 -2.93
CA LEU A 309 1.59 5.02 -1.56
C LEU A 309 0.36 5.12 -0.66
N ALA A 310 0.20 4.15 0.24
CA ALA A 310 -0.93 4.06 1.13
C ALA A 310 -0.51 4.36 2.58
N LEU A 311 -1.14 5.37 3.20
CA LEU A 311 -0.94 5.75 4.59
C LEU A 311 -2.21 5.46 5.39
N ASN A 312 -2.08 4.68 6.46
CA ASN A 312 -3.18 4.41 7.37
C ASN A 312 -3.05 5.23 8.65
N GLU A 313 -3.99 6.14 8.85
CA GLU A 313 -4.04 7.04 10.01
C GLU A 313 -2.69 7.72 10.30
N PRO A 314 -2.12 8.45 9.31
CA PRO A 314 -0.80 9.04 9.45
C PRO A 314 -0.71 10.08 10.57
N GLU A 315 -1.83 10.67 10.96
CA GLU A 315 -1.94 11.64 12.05
C GLU A 315 -1.77 11.04 13.45
N THR A 316 -1.84 9.73 13.60
CA THR A 316 -1.76 9.08 14.92
C THR A 316 -0.47 9.44 15.63
N SER A 317 -0.56 9.85 16.91
CA SER A 317 0.56 10.28 17.77
C SER A 317 1.28 11.56 17.30
N LEU A 318 0.77 12.27 16.29
CA LEU A 318 1.32 13.56 15.88
C LEU A 318 0.70 14.71 16.70
N HIS A 319 1.53 15.72 17.00
CA HIS A 319 1.01 16.98 17.52
C HIS A 319 0.11 17.66 16.46
N PRO A 320 -1.00 18.32 16.84
CA PRO A 320 -1.89 19.00 15.88
C PRO A 320 -1.20 19.96 14.92
N ASP A 321 -0.11 20.60 15.33
CA ASP A 321 0.64 21.53 14.48
C ASP A 321 1.41 20.85 13.34
N LEU A 322 1.68 19.56 13.45
CA LEU A 322 2.30 18.76 12.40
C LEU A 322 1.32 18.36 11.28
N LEU A 323 0.01 18.53 11.48
CA LEU A 323 -0.99 18.11 10.50
C LEU A 323 -0.97 18.96 9.22
N SER A 324 -0.72 20.27 9.34
CA SER A 324 -0.64 21.14 8.16
C SER A 324 0.62 20.88 7.33
N PRO A 325 1.85 20.76 7.91
CA PRO A 325 3.01 20.28 7.19
C PRO A 325 2.83 18.90 6.56
N LEU A 326 2.19 17.96 7.26
CA LEU A 326 1.91 16.63 6.74
C LEU A 326 0.97 16.68 5.52
N ALA A 327 -0.10 17.47 5.59
CA ALA A 327 -1.03 17.66 4.47
C ALA A 327 -0.31 18.20 3.23
N ALA A 328 0.58 19.19 3.40
CA ALA A 328 1.37 19.73 2.31
C ALA A 328 2.29 18.68 1.66
N LEU A 329 2.96 17.86 2.47
CA LEU A 329 3.78 16.75 1.97
C LEU A 329 2.96 15.69 1.21
N ILE A 330 1.78 15.32 1.71
CA ILE A 330 0.87 14.38 1.05
C ILE A 330 0.46 14.92 -0.33
N VAL A 331 0.08 16.19 -0.40
CA VAL A 331 -0.30 16.83 -1.67
C VAL A 331 0.88 16.93 -2.62
N GLN A 332 2.08 17.27 -2.13
CA GLN A 332 3.30 17.27 -2.94
C GLN A 332 3.59 15.87 -3.50
N ALA A 333 3.57 14.83 -2.66
CA ALA A 333 3.83 13.45 -3.07
C ALA A 333 2.80 12.92 -4.07
N SER A 334 1.56 13.43 -4.05
CA SER A 334 0.51 13.03 -4.99
C SER A 334 0.80 13.39 -6.45
N ALA A 335 1.77 14.27 -6.70
CA ALA A 335 2.22 14.56 -8.07
C ALA A 335 3.00 13.40 -8.71
N GLN A 336 3.61 12.52 -7.90
CA GLN A 336 4.46 11.43 -8.37
C GLN A 336 3.92 10.04 -8.03
N SER A 337 3.17 9.91 -6.94
CA SER A 337 2.57 8.66 -6.48
C SER A 337 1.05 8.78 -6.39
N GLN A 338 0.31 7.74 -6.75
CA GLN A 338 -1.10 7.69 -6.41
C GLN A 338 -1.23 7.48 -4.90
N MET A 339 -1.87 8.44 -4.24
CA MET A 339 -1.98 8.47 -2.78
C MET A 339 -3.28 7.83 -2.31
N TRP A 340 -3.17 7.01 -1.27
CA TRP A 340 -4.28 6.43 -0.54
C TRP A 340 -4.13 6.77 0.94
N ILE A 341 -4.98 7.65 1.47
CA ILE A 341 -4.93 8.11 2.86
C ILE A 341 -6.21 7.68 3.57
N THR A 342 -6.09 6.91 4.64
CA THR A 342 -7.21 6.70 5.56
C THR A 342 -6.99 7.57 6.79
N THR A 343 -7.97 8.35 7.19
CA THR A 343 -7.86 9.24 8.34
C THR A 343 -9.16 9.36 9.11
N HIS A 344 -9.06 9.56 10.42
CA HIS A 344 -10.17 10.00 11.27
C HIS A 344 -10.04 11.47 11.69
N SER A 345 -8.92 12.11 11.31
CA SER A 345 -8.70 13.54 11.59
C SER A 345 -9.44 14.41 10.59
N VAL A 346 -10.44 15.14 11.08
CA VAL A 346 -11.17 16.16 10.31
C VAL A 346 -10.18 17.22 9.83
N ARG A 347 -9.31 17.72 10.73
CA ARG A 347 -8.31 18.76 10.42
C ARG A 347 -7.37 18.35 9.29
N LEU A 348 -6.83 17.11 9.32
CA LEU A 348 -5.95 16.61 8.24
C LEU A 348 -6.71 16.53 6.91
N SER A 349 -7.92 16.00 6.94
CA SER A 349 -8.77 15.87 5.74
C SER A 349 -9.12 17.22 5.12
N GLU A 350 -9.52 18.19 5.94
CA GLU A 350 -9.85 19.55 5.51
C GLU A 350 -8.63 20.29 4.95
N GLU A 351 -7.47 20.12 5.57
CA GLU A 351 -6.24 20.72 5.11
C GLU A 351 -5.77 20.14 3.77
N ILE A 352 -5.87 18.82 3.59
CA ILE A 352 -5.59 18.17 2.29
C ILE A 352 -6.58 18.67 1.24
N GLN A 353 -7.87 18.76 1.56
CA GLN A 353 -8.89 19.29 0.64
C GLN A 353 -8.62 20.74 0.27
N ARG A 354 -8.27 21.59 1.24
CA ARG A 354 -7.93 23.00 1.01
C ARG A 354 -6.74 23.16 0.05
N LEU A 355 -5.71 22.33 0.19
CA LEU A 355 -4.48 22.41 -0.61
C LEU A 355 -4.63 21.78 -2.01
N SER A 356 -5.39 20.71 -2.13
CA SER A 356 -5.49 19.92 -3.37
C SER A 356 -6.79 20.13 -4.15
N GLY A 357 -7.85 20.67 -3.52
CA GLY A 357 -9.20 20.72 -4.08
C GLY A 357 -9.91 19.36 -4.13
N VAL A 358 -9.29 18.27 -3.66
CA VAL A 358 -9.86 16.93 -3.71
C VAL A 358 -10.79 16.70 -2.52
N SER A 359 -12.06 16.39 -2.81
CA SER A 359 -13.03 16.05 -1.76
C SER A 359 -12.79 14.65 -1.20
N PRO A 360 -12.89 14.46 0.13
CA PRO A 360 -12.72 13.16 0.74
C PRO A 360 -13.86 12.20 0.42
N ILE A 361 -13.52 10.91 0.33
CA ILE A 361 -14.48 9.80 0.22
C ILE A 361 -14.92 9.47 1.65
N THR A 362 -16.17 9.82 1.99
CA THR A 362 -16.70 9.57 3.33
C THR A 362 -17.35 8.19 3.40
N LEU A 363 -16.95 7.39 4.38
CA LEU A 363 -17.53 6.09 4.67
C LEU A 363 -18.49 6.15 5.85
N ARG A 364 -19.57 5.37 5.77
CA ARG A 364 -20.49 5.11 6.85
C ARG A 364 -20.79 3.61 6.96
N LYS A 365 -21.05 3.15 8.18
CA LYS A 365 -21.53 1.79 8.42
C LYS A 365 -23.03 1.81 8.64
N THR A 366 -23.78 0.99 7.86
CA THR A 366 -25.23 0.82 7.97
C THR A 366 -25.52 -0.69 7.97
N ASP A 367 -26.20 -1.17 8.98
CA ASP A 367 -26.53 -2.60 9.14
C ASP A 367 -25.33 -3.55 9.02
N GLY A 368 -24.19 -3.12 9.59
CA GLY A 368 -22.93 -3.85 9.54
C GLY A 368 -22.15 -3.67 8.24
N GLU A 369 -22.73 -3.09 7.19
CA GLU A 369 -22.13 -2.90 5.88
C GLU A 369 -21.49 -1.49 5.76
N THR A 370 -20.28 -1.45 5.21
CA THR A 370 -19.61 -0.19 4.83
C THR A 370 -20.19 0.32 3.52
N ARG A 371 -20.56 1.60 3.51
CA ARG A 371 -21.08 2.30 2.33
C ARG A 371 -20.38 3.65 2.17
N THR A 372 -20.28 4.13 0.93
CA THR A 372 -19.84 5.49 0.62
C THR A 372 -21.01 6.46 0.75
N LEU A 373 -20.73 7.61 1.34
CA LEU A 373 -21.62 8.78 1.25
C LEU A 373 -21.10 9.62 0.08
N TYR A 374 -21.80 9.62 -1.03
CA TYR A 374 -21.58 10.63 -2.07
C TYR A 374 -22.31 11.91 -1.62
N HIS A 375 -21.56 12.96 -1.38
CA HIS A 375 -22.16 14.30 -1.29
C HIS A 375 -22.68 14.63 -2.69
N LYS A 376 -24.04 14.74 -2.79
CA LYS A 376 -24.72 15.21 -4.01
C LYS A 376 -24.41 16.68 -4.24
#